data_321a9edcdf0e86758ab279fe0a9c22f0
#
_entry.id   321a9edcdf0e86758ab279fe0a9c22f0
#
_cell.length_a   1.000
_cell.length_b   1.000
_cell.length_c   1.000
_cell.angle_alpha   90.00
_cell.angle_beta   90.00
_cell.angle_gamma   90.00
#
_symmetry.space_group_name_H-M   'P 1'
#
loop_
_entity.id
_entity.type
_entity.pdbx_description
1 polymer ?
#
loop_
_entity_poly.entity_id
_entity_poly.type
_entity_poly.pdbx_seq_one_letter_code
_entity_poly.pdbx_strand_id
1 'polypeptide(L)'
;VEKPISNSMKDVNKLCKIIEQEKIITQVGCNLRFHTCIQKIKELIESKTIGDIISVKVECGTYLPDWHSNEDYSKGYAAREDLGGGVVLTCIHELDYLYWFFGEIQEVFSITGKFSNLKLKTDDLSAIILRFKNNIIAEIHLDYFQKPEIRSCKIIGTNGTIYWDSSTNEVKVYNLKKSKWFSKLKIEKYNKNEMYKKELEHFFKCI
;
A
#
# COMPACT_ATOMS: atom_id res chain seq x y z
N VAL A 1 -13.82 9.89 2.68
CA VAL A 1 -14.04 8.72 3.56
C VAL A 1 -12.68 8.11 3.89
N GLU A 2 -12.44 7.74 5.16
CA GLU A 2 -11.21 7.04 5.55
C GLU A 2 -11.07 5.65 4.90
N LYS A 3 -9.85 5.20 4.78
CA LYS A 3 -9.52 3.85 4.29
C LYS A 3 -9.54 2.82 5.45
N PRO A 4 -9.95 1.59 5.20
CA PRO A 4 -10.67 1.13 4.01
C PRO A 4 -12.10 1.69 3.99
N ILE A 5 -12.77 1.67 2.85
CA ILE A 5 -14.16 2.15 2.74
C ILE A 5 -15.11 1.44 3.71
N SER A 6 -14.82 0.20 4.05
CA SER A 6 -15.51 -0.62 5.04
C SER A 6 -14.64 -1.81 5.46
N ASN A 7 -14.92 -2.38 6.62
CA ASN A 7 -14.32 -3.63 7.08
C ASN A 7 -15.02 -4.89 6.53
N SER A 8 -16.08 -4.70 5.75
CA SER A 8 -16.82 -5.80 5.10
C SER A 8 -17.46 -5.31 3.80
N MET A 9 -17.84 -6.24 2.94
CA MET A 9 -18.58 -5.91 1.70
C MET A 9 -20.07 -5.64 1.92
N LYS A 10 -20.57 -5.79 3.16
CA LYS A 10 -21.96 -5.53 3.49
C LYS A 10 -22.30 -4.07 3.14
N ASP A 11 -23.40 -3.90 2.41
CA ASP A 11 -23.93 -2.60 1.95
C ASP A 11 -23.00 -1.75 1.06
N VAL A 12 -21.75 -2.16 0.79
CA VAL A 12 -20.81 -1.39 -0.07
C VAL A 12 -21.40 -1.21 -1.47
N ASN A 13 -21.95 -2.27 -2.09
CA ASN A 13 -22.58 -2.18 -3.40
C ASN A 13 -23.82 -1.26 -3.41
N LYS A 14 -24.57 -1.21 -2.31
CA LYS A 14 -25.70 -0.29 -2.15
C LYS A 14 -25.21 1.16 -2.05
N LEU A 15 -24.14 1.39 -1.29
CA LEU A 15 -23.50 2.70 -1.20
C LEU A 15 -23.02 3.18 -2.59
N CYS A 16 -22.33 2.34 -3.34
CA CYS A 16 -21.87 2.68 -4.69
C CYS A 16 -23.03 3.07 -5.61
N LYS A 17 -24.14 2.31 -5.59
CA LYS A 17 -25.34 2.64 -6.37
C LYS A 17 -25.94 4.00 -6.00
N ILE A 18 -26.01 4.32 -4.71
CA ILE A 18 -26.51 5.62 -4.24
C ILE A 18 -25.59 6.74 -4.74
N ILE A 19 -24.26 6.57 -4.62
CA ILE A 19 -23.27 7.54 -5.10
C ILE A 19 -23.45 7.82 -6.60
N GLU A 20 -23.62 6.77 -7.39
CA GLU A 20 -23.84 6.88 -8.83
C GLU A 20 -25.19 7.57 -9.17
N GLN A 21 -26.28 7.17 -8.52
CA GLN A 21 -27.62 7.73 -8.73
C GLN A 21 -27.69 9.22 -8.38
N GLU A 22 -27.14 9.58 -7.24
CA GLU A 22 -27.14 10.96 -6.72
C GLU A 22 -25.97 11.81 -7.27
N LYS A 23 -25.10 11.20 -8.10
CA LYS A 23 -23.92 11.86 -8.69
C LYS A 23 -23.01 12.53 -7.63
N ILE A 24 -22.85 11.87 -6.49
CA ILE A 24 -22.05 12.40 -5.38
C ILE A 24 -20.57 12.15 -5.67
N ILE A 25 -19.75 13.20 -5.64
CA ILE A 25 -18.30 13.07 -5.72
C ILE A 25 -17.78 12.54 -4.38
N THR A 26 -17.14 11.38 -4.41
CA THR A 26 -16.57 10.73 -3.23
C THR A 26 -15.13 10.33 -3.46
N GLN A 27 -14.34 10.33 -2.40
CA GLN A 27 -12.95 9.87 -2.40
C GLN A 27 -12.67 9.03 -1.15
N VAL A 28 -12.00 7.89 -1.33
CA VAL A 28 -11.45 7.10 -0.22
C VAL A 28 -10.03 7.57 0.03
N GLY A 29 -9.65 7.75 1.30
CA GLY A 29 -8.38 8.29 1.76
C GLY A 29 -7.18 7.37 1.52
N CYS A 30 -6.92 7.02 0.24
CA CYS A 30 -5.77 6.24 -0.19
C CYS A 30 -4.55 7.16 -0.43
N ASN A 31 -4.12 7.83 0.63
CA ASN A 31 -3.12 8.90 0.59
C ASN A 31 -1.76 8.49 -0.01
N LEU A 32 -1.36 7.20 0.05
CA LEU A 32 -0.11 6.75 -0.58
C LEU A 32 -0.12 6.90 -2.10
N ARG A 33 -1.26 6.97 -2.77
CA ARG A 33 -1.32 7.32 -4.21
C ARG A 33 -0.74 8.72 -4.48
N PHE A 34 -0.71 9.59 -3.46
CA PHE A 34 -0.16 10.95 -3.51
C PHE A 34 1.26 11.05 -2.95
N HIS A 35 1.83 9.96 -2.45
CA HIS A 35 3.21 9.90 -1.99
C HIS A 35 4.17 10.04 -3.18
N THR A 36 5.08 10.99 -3.13
CA THR A 36 5.95 11.36 -4.25
C THR A 36 6.76 10.17 -4.81
N CYS A 37 7.25 9.27 -3.93
CA CYS A 37 7.96 8.05 -4.39
C CYS A 37 7.01 7.06 -5.08
N ILE A 38 5.79 6.88 -4.58
CA ILE A 38 4.80 5.97 -5.19
C ILE A 38 4.35 6.51 -6.56
N GLN A 39 4.15 7.83 -6.69
CA GLN A 39 3.89 8.47 -7.98
C GLN A 39 5.07 8.29 -8.96
N LYS A 40 6.31 8.42 -8.47
CA LYS A 40 7.51 8.17 -9.29
C LYS A 40 7.60 6.73 -9.76
N ILE A 41 7.26 5.76 -8.92
CA ILE A 41 7.19 4.35 -9.32
C ILE A 41 6.16 4.17 -10.44
N LYS A 42 4.96 4.74 -10.30
CA LYS A 42 3.91 4.70 -11.31
C LYS A 42 4.40 5.24 -12.66
N GLU A 43 5.04 6.42 -12.67
CA GLU A 43 5.64 7.03 -13.85
C GLU A 43 6.68 6.10 -14.52
N LEU A 44 7.56 5.47 -13.73
CA LEU A 44 8.58 4.55 -14.22
C LEU A 44 8.00 3.26 -14.83
N ILE A 45 6.86 2.79 -14.30
CA ILE A 45 6.11 1.66 -14.85
C ILE A 45 5.49 2.07 -16.19
N GLU A 46 4.75 3.17 -16.23
CA GLU A 46 4.05 3.67 -17.43
C GLU A 46 5.02 3.99 -18.57
N SER A 47 6.18 4.55 -18.25
CA SER A 47 7.25 4.81 -19.24
C SER A 47 8.02 3.55 -19.67
N LYS A 48 7.65 2.36 -19.16
CA LYS A 48 8.35 1.09 -19.41
C LYS A 48 9.87 1.14 -19.17
N THR A 49 10.30 1.94 -18.18
CA THR A 49 11.74 2.15 -17.87
C THR A 49 12.48 0.82 -17.62
N ILE A 50 11.79 -0.19 -17.05
CA ILE A 50 12.34 -1.52 -16.78
C ILE A 50 11.77 -2.61 -17.71
N GLY A 51 11.13 -2.21 -18.81
CA GLY A 51 10.45 -3.12 -19.73
C GLY A 51 9.11 -3.60 -19.21
N ASP A 52 8.71 -4.80 -19.62
CA ASP A 52 7.46 -5.41 -19.16
C ASP A 52 7.64 -5.96 -17.74
N ILE A 53 6.65 -5.72 -16.89
CA ILE A 53 6.70 -6.12 -15.47
C ILE A 53 6.45 -7.63 -15.36
N ILE A 54 7.24 -8.30 -14.53
CA ILE A 54 7.17 -9.75 -14.29
C ILE A 54 6.63 -10.01 -12.89
N SER A 55 7.25 -9.41 -11.88
CA SER A 55 6.87 -9.66 -10.50
C SER A 55 7.12 -8.45 -9.60
N VAL A 56 6.42 -8.47 -8.47
CA VAL A 56 6.51 -7.41 -7.46
C VAL A 56 6.64 -8.04 -6.08
N LYS A 57 7.45 -7.44 -5.22
CA LYS A 57 7.52 -7.78 -3.80
C LYS A 57 7.31 -6.52 -2.98
N VAL A 58 6.37 -6.59 -2.05
CA VAL A 58 6.00 -5.51 -1.13
C VAL A 58 6.11 -6.00 0.29
N GLU A 59 6.64 -5.16 1.15
CA GLU A 59 6.73 -5.40 2.58
C GLU A 59 6.27 -4.16 3.34
N CYS A 60 5.39 -4.37 4.33
CA CYS A 60 4.99 -3.35 5.28
C CYS A 60 4.91 -4.00 6.66
N GLY A 61 5.96 -3.83 7.43
CA GLY A 61 6.08 -4.34 8.79
C GLY A 61 6.34 -3.20 9.77
N THR A 62 5.65 -3.24 10.91
CA THR A 62 5.77 -2.21 11.93
C THR A 62 5.50 -2.82 13.30
N TYR A 63 6.00 -2.19 14.36
CA TYR A 63 5.71 -2.64 15.71
C TYR A 63 4.54 -1.87 16.29
N LEU A 64 3.35 -2.47 16.27
CA LEU A 64 2.11 -1.82 16.69
C LEU A 64 2.17 -1.11 18.04
N PRO A 65 2.82 -1.67 19.10
CA PRO A 65 2.95 -0.97 20.38
C PRO A 65 3.70 0.37 20.33
N ASP A 66 4.51 0.62 19.31
CA ASP A 66 5.29 1.85 19.20
C ASP A 66 4.55 2.96 18.41
N TRP A 67 3.36 2.68 17.84
CA TRP A 67 2.63 3.66 17.03
C TRP A 67 2.19 4.90 17.81
N HIS A 68 1.74 4.68 19.05
CA HIS A 68 1.27 5.73 19.96
C HIS A 68 1.83 5.44 21.34
N SER A 69 3.00 5.98 21.64
CA SER A 69 3.76 5.69 22.88
C SER A 69 3.00 5.99 24.19
N ASN A 70 1.98 6.81 24.13
CA ASN A 70 1.16 7.21 25.30
C ASN A 70 -0.20 6.49 25.36
N GLU A 71 -0.47 5.54 24.47
CA GLU A 71 -1.74 4.84 24.38
C GLU A 71 -1.54 3.32 24.52
N ASP A 72 -2.52 2.65 25.12
CA ASP A 72 -2.56 1.19 25.13
C ASP A 72 -3.01 0.69 23.74
N TYR A 73 -2.05 0.23 22.94
CA TYR A 73 -2.29 -0.24 21.58
C TYR A 73 -3.38 -1.31 21.49
N SER A 74 -3.57 -2.10 22.57
CA SER A 74 -4.57 -3.19 22.59
C SER A 74 -6.03 -2.66 22.58
N LYS A 75 -6.23 -1.37 22.90
CA LYS A 75 -7.50 -0.67 22.84
C LYS A 75 -7.71 0.09 21.53
N GLY A 76 -6.66 0.31 20.78
CA GLY A 76 -6.69 0.98 19.47
C GLY A 76 -7.45 0.16 18.42
N TYR A 77 -7.95 0.84 17.39
CA TYR A 77 -8.74 0.20 16.33
C TYR A 77 -7.98 -0.97 15.65
N ALA A 78 -6.68 -0.83 15.44
CA ALA A 78 -5.85 -1.82 14.75
C ALA A 78 -5.83 -3.21 15.45
N ALA A 79 -5.98 -3.22 16.78
CA ALA A 79 -5.99 -4.43 17.61
C ALA A 79 -7.40 -5.00 17.86
N ARG A 80 -8.46 -4.31 17.36
CA ARG A 80 -9.86 -4.63 17.67
C ARG A 80 -10.65 -5.03 16.43
N GLU A 81 -11.18 -6.24 16.44
CA GLU A 81 -12.02 -6.78 15.36
C GLU A 81 -13.32 -5.99 15.19
N ASP A 82 -13.96 -5.62 16.30
CA ASP A 82 -15.21 -4.85 16.31
C ASP A 82 -15.08 -3.42 15.73
N LEU A 83 -13.86 -2.92 15.60
CA LEU A 83 -13.55 -1.65 14.95
C LEU A 83 -12.98 -1.82 13.53
N GLY A 84 -12.97 -3.02 13.00
CA GLY A 84 -12.41 -3.31 11.67
C GLY A 84 -10.89 -3.30 11.63
N GLY A 85 -10.24 -3.68 12.75
CA GLY A 85 -8.79 -3.82 12.84
C GLY A 85 -8.26 -5.04 12.10
N GLY A 86 -6.96 -5.26 12.28
CA GLY A 86 -6.20 -6.30 11.60
C GLY A 86 -5.19 -5.73 10.62
N VAL A 87 -4.12 -6.49 10.41
CA VAL A 87 -2.97 -6.02 9.63
C VAL A 87 -3.33 -5.74 8.17
N VAL A 88 -4.21 -6.55 7.58
CA VAL A 88 -4.61 -6.38 6.18
C VAL A 88 -5.39 -5.09 5.97
N LEU A 89 -6.41 -4.82 6.79
CA LEU A 89 -7.24 -3.61 6.65
C LEU A 89 -6.48 -2.34 7.06
N THR A 90 -5.60 -2.44 8.03
CA THR A 90 -4.79 -1.31 8.47
C THR A 90 -3.71 -0.95 7.44
N CYS A 91 -3.01 -1.95 6.90
CA CYS A 91 -1.98 -1.80 5.87
C CYS A 91 -2.55 -1.94 4.43
N ILE A 92 -3.82 -1.56 4.21
CA ILE A 92 -4.52 -1.69 2.92
C ILE A 92 -3.86 -0.91 1.78
N HIS A 93 -3.04 0.08 2.10
CA HIS A 93 -2.35 0.91 1.11
C HIS A 93 -1.47 0.10 0.16
N GLU A 94 -0.86 -0.98 0.64
CA GLU A 94 -0.01 -1.87 -0.15
C GLU A 94 -0.82 -2.58 -1.24
N LEU A 95 -2.03 -3.02 -0.92
CA LEU A 95 -2.97 -3.60 -1.87
C LEU A 95 -3.52 -2.54 -2.82
N ASP A 96 -3.83 -1.35 -2.29
CA ASP A 96 -4.42 -0.25 -3.05
C ASP A 96 -3.48 0.26 -4.16
N TYR A 97 -2.21 0.57 -3.84
CA TYR A 97 -1.33 1.07 -4.89
C TYR A 97 -0.91 -0.02 -5.89
N LEU A 98 -0.87 -1.29 -5.49
CA LEU A 98 -0.64 -2.39 -6.44
C LEU A 98 -1.81 -2.53 -7.42
N TYR A 99 -3.07 -2.44 -6.93
CA TYR A 99 -4.24 -2.39 -7.79
C TYR A 99 -4.19 -1.18 -8.76
N TRP A 100 -3.77 -0.02 -8.25
CA TRP A 100 -3.60 1.19 -9.07
C TRP A 100 -2.49 1.04 -10.12
N PHE A 101 -1.42 0.30 -9.83
CA PHE A 101 -0.33 0.06 -10.78
C PHE A 101 -0.70 -0.95 -11.87
N PHE A 102 -1.33 -2.05 -11.50
CA PHE A 102 -1.42 -3.25 -12.34
C PHE A 102 -2.85 -3.64 -12.72
N GLY A 103 -3.86 -3.01 -12.12
CA GLY A 103 -5.28 -3.25 -12.45
C GLY A 103 -5.85 -4.47 -11.73
N GLU A 104 -6.75 -5.19 -12.40
CA GLU A 104 -7.57 -6.22 -11.78
C GLU A 104 -6.81 -7.47 -11.36
N ILE A 105 -7.14 -7.96 -10.15
CA ILE A 105 -6.62 -9.18 -9.56
C ILE A 105 -7.46 -10.36 -10.06
N GLN A 106 -6.80 -11.40 -10.52
CA GLN A 106 -7.42 -12.64 -11.00
C GLN A 106 -7.46 -13.72 -9.93
N GLU A 107 -6.39 -13.86 -9.15
CA GLU A 107 -6.25 -14.90 -8.14
C GLU A 107 -5.58 -14.32 -6.88
N VAL A 108 -6.01 -14.83 -5.72
CA VAL A 108 -5.45 -14.50 -4.42
C VAL A 108 -5.18 -15.78 -3.64
N PHE A 109 -3.98 -15.88 -3.09
CA PHE A 109 -3.65 -16.87 -2.05
C PHE A 109 -3.08 -16.12 -0.85
N SER A 110 -3.50 -16.49 0.37
CA SER A 110 -2.97 -15.86 1.57
C SER A 110 -2.94 -16.80 2.76
N ILE A 111 -1.93 -16.59 3.62
CA ILE A 111 -1.89 -17.09 4.98
C ILE A 111 -1.97 -15.87 5.89
N THR A 112 -3.08 -15.75 6.60
CA THR A 112 -3.36 -14.59 7.46
C THR A 112 -3.82 -15.08 8.82
N GLY A 113 -3.36 -14.45 9.89
CA GLY A 113 -3.75 -14.83 11.24
C GLY A 113 -2.98 -14.09 12.32
N LYS A 114 -3.19 -14.53 13.55
CA LYS A 114 -2.47 -14.07 14.73
C LYS A 114 -1.34 -15.03 15.02
N PHE A 115 -0.11 -14.57 14.91
CA PHE A 115 1.11 -15.38 15.08
C PHE A 115 2.00 -14.88 16.21
N SER A 116 1.90 -13.61 16.60
CA SER A 116 2.74 -13.04 17.66
C SER A 116 2.06 -13.13 19.05
N ASN A 117 2.81 -12.73 20.08
CA ASN A 117 2.31 -12.60 21.46
C ASN A 117 1.71 -11.23 21.76
N LEU A 118 1.47 -10.38 20.76
CA LEU A 118 0.83 -9.08 20.94
C LEU A 118 -0.59 -9.25 21.49
N LYS A 119 -1.00 -8.32 22.35
CA LYS A 119 -2.35 -8.30 22.95
C LYS A 119 -3.36 -7.71 21.96
N LEU A 120 -3.79 -8.52 21.00
CA LEU A 120 -4.80 -8.16 20.00
C LEU A 120 -5.70 -9.36 19.68
N LYS A 121 -6.88 -9.10 19.13
CA LYS A 121 -7.88 -10.11 18.71
C LYS A 121 -8.00 -10.22 17.18
N THR A 122 -7.16 -9.50 16.45
CA THR A 122 -7.14 -9.45 15.00
C THR A 122 -5.94 -10.22 14.44
N ASP A 123 -5.84 -10.31 13.13
CA ASP A 123 -4.63 -10.75 12.44
C ASP A 123 -3.47 -9.77 12.67
N ASP A 124 -2.28 -10.30 12.88
CA ASP A 124 -1.03 -9.53 13.04
C ASP A 124 0.03 -9.86 12.00
N LEU A 125 -0.24 -10.84 11.14
CA LEU A 125 0.57 -11.18 9.99
C LEU A 125 -0.32 -11.60 8.83
N SER A 126 0.05 -11.16 7.64
CA SER A 126 -0.51 -11.65 6.39
C SER A 126 0.59 -11.78 5.33
N ALA A 127 0.74 -12.99 4.80
CA ALA A 127 1.54 -13.29 3.61
C ALA A 127 0.57 -13.52 2.46
N ILE A 128 0.61 -12.66 1.42
CA ILE A 128 -0.35 -12.63 0.34
C ILE A 128 0.38 -12.79 -0.99
N ILE A 129 -0.16 -13.62 -1.87
CA ILE A 129 0.24 -13.72 -3.27
C ILE A 129 -0.96 -13.33 -4.12
N LEU A 130 -0.74 -12.34 -5.01
CA LEU A 130 -1.73 -11.91 -5.98
C LEU A 130 -1.25 -12.26 -7.39
N ARG A 131 -2.19 -12.74 -8.22
CA ARG A 131 -2.00 -12.78 -9.68
C ARG A 131 -2.93 -11.78 -10.32
N PHE A 132 -2.36 -10.85 -11.07
CA PHE A 132 -3.11 -9.88 -11.85
C PHE A 132 -3.54 -10.46 -13.22
N LYS A 133 -4.59 -9.92 -13.83
CA LYS A 133 -5.07 -10.36 -15.16
C LYS A 133 -4.00 -10.28 -16.26
N ASN A 134 -3.03 -9.39 -16.12
CA ASN A 134 -1.87 -9.26 -17.02
C ASN A 134 -0.69 -10.19 -16.67
N ASN A 135 -0.93 -11.25 -15.87
CA ASN A 135 0.04 -12.25 -15.44
C ASN A 135 1.17 -11.74 -14.52
N ILE A 136 1.09 -10.55 -13.98
CA ILE A 136 2.03 -10.08 -12.96
C ILE A 136 1.73 -10.79 -11.65
N ILE A 137 2.78 -11.26 -10.97
CA ILE A 137 2.68 -11.85 -9.63
C ILE A 137 3.19 -10.85 -8.59
N ALA A 138 2.42 -10.62 -7.54
CA ALA A 138 2.85 -9.83 -6.39
C ALA A 138 2.90 -10.68 -5.12
N GLU A 139 4.02 -10.57 -4.39
CA GLU A 139 4.21 -11.08 -3.04
C GLU A 139 4.09 -9.91 -2.07
N ILE A 140 3.25 -10.04 -1.05
CA ILE A 140 2.99 -8.98 -0.07
C ILE A 140 3.15 -9.57 1.33
N HIS A 141 3.98 -8.95 2.14
CA HIS A 141 4.15 -9.27 3.55
C HIS A 141 3.70 -8.09 4.39
N LEU A 142 2.76 -8.33 5.31
CA LEU A 142 2.22 -7.34 6.23
C LEU A 142 2.35 -7.87 7.66
N ASP A 143 2.91 -7.09 8.59
CA ASP A 143 2.97 -7.49 9.99
C ASP A 143 2.94 -6.33 10.99
N TYR A 144 2.60 -6.66 12.27
CA TYR A 144 2.51 -5.73 13.38
C TYR A 144 3.63 -5.88 14.43
N PHE A 145 4.63 -6.71 14.18
CA PHE A 145 5.64 -7.05 15.19
C PHE A 145 7.07 -6.80 14.75
N GLN A 146 7.27 -6.23 13.56
CA GLN A 146 8.60 -6.01 12.99
C GLN A 146 9.29 -4.78 13.57
N LYS A 147 10.57 -4.95 13.93
CA LYS A 147 11.51 -3.89 14.27
C LYS A 147 12.83 -4.11 13.54
N PRO A 148 13.43 -3.09 12.92
CA PRO A 148 12.86 -1.76 12.68
C PRO A 148 11.65 -1.79 11.73
N GLU A 149 10.85 -0.71 11.70
CA GLU A 149 9.77 -0.53 10.73
C GLU A 149 10.32 -0.59 9.30
N ILE A 150 9.63 -1.34 8.42
CA ILE A 150 9.93 -1.43 6.99
C ILE A 150 8.67 -1.13 6.20
N ARG A 151 8.83 -0.33 5.15
CA ARG A 151 7.88 -0.23 4.06
C ARG A 151 8.67 -0.14 2.76
N SER A 152 8.57 -1.16 1.92
CA SER A 152 9.35 -1.25 0.69
C SER A 152 8.54 -1.81 -0.47
N CYS A 153 8.97 -1.47 -1.69
CA CYS A 153 8.41 -2.01 -2.92
C CYS A 153 9.54 -2.29 -3.90
N LYS A 154 9.63 -3.54 -4.37
CA LYS A 154 10.56 -3.98 -5.41
C LYS A 154 9.78 -4.52 -6.60
N ILE A 155 10.01 -3.95 -7.79
CA ILE A 155 9.34 -4.32 -9.04
C ILE A 155 10.39 -4.82 -10.02
N ILE A 156 10.20 -6.03 -10.54
CA ILE A 156 11.11 -6.70 -11.45
C ILE A 156 10.49 -6.69 -12.84
N GLY A 157 11.21 -6.14 -13.80
CA GLY A 157 10.85 -6.14 -15.21
C GLY A 157 11.92 -6.79 -16.09
N THR A 158 11.62 -6.91 -17.38
CA THR A 158 12.50 -7.56 -18.37
C THR A 158 13.82 -6.83 -18.58
N ASN A 159 13.91 -5.54 -18.30
CA ASN A 159 15.09 -4.69 -18.57
C ASN A 159 15.70 -4.08 -17.28
N GLY A 160 15.19 -4.44 -16.10
CA GLY A 160 15.70 -3.90 -14.85
C GLY A 160 14.80 -4.12 -13.66
N THR A 161 15.10 -3.39 -12.57
CA THR A 161 14.36 -3.47 -11.31
C THR A 161 14.15 -2.07 -10.76
N ILE A 162 12.93 -1.76 -10.32
CA ILE A 162 12.64 -0.58 -9.48
C ILE A 162 12.69 -1.03 -8.02
N TYR A 163 13.30 -0.22 -7.17
CA TYR A 163 13.30 -0.43 -5.72
C TYR A 163 13.02 0.88 -4.98
N TRP A 164 12.12 0.82 -4.04
CA TRP A 164 11.81 1.89 -3.09
C TRP A 164 11.83 1.36 -1.67
N ASP A 165 12.34 2.20 -0.77
CA ASP A 165 12.37 1.98 0.66
C ASP A 165 12.00 3.29 1.36
N SER A 166 11.00 3.24 2.23
CA SER A 166 10.50 4.43 2.95
C SER A 166 11.52 5.01 3.92
N SER A 167 12.46 4.22 4.44
CA SER A 167 13.49 4.68 5.37
C SER A 167 14.45 5.66 4.73
N THR A 168 14.72 5.48 3.44
CA THR A 168 15.61 6.34 2.66
C THR A 168 14.85 7.36 1.81
N ASN A 169 13.54 7.19 1.65
CA ASN A 169 12.69 7.95 0.71
C ASN A 169 13.32 8.08 -0.69
N GLU A 170 13.94 6.99 -1.15
CA GLU A 170 14.64 6.94 -2.42
C GLU A 170 14.02 5.89 -3.36
N VAL A 171 13.81 6.27 -4.62
CA VAL A 171 13.43 5.37 -5.71
C VAL A 171 14.63 5.14 -6.60
N LYS A 172 15.08 3.89 -6.69
CA LYS A 172 16.21 3.44 -7.49
C LYS A 172 15.75 2.57 -8.65
N VAL A 173 16.49 2.63 -9.75
CA VAL A 173 16.34 1.73 -10.90
C VAL A 173 17.66 1.04 -11.17
N TYR A 174 17.65 -0.30 -11.13
CA TYR A 174 18.73 -1.10 -11.69
C TYR A 174 18.54 -1.22 -13.20
N ASN A 175 19.51 -0.77 -13.96
CA ASN A 175 19.49 -0.93 -15.43
C ASN A 175 20.32 -2.14 -15.82
N LEU A 176 19.69 -3.14 -16.44
CA LEU A 176 20.32 -4.39 -16.81
C LEU A 176 21.49 -4.18 -17.79
N LYS A 177 21.32 -3.33 -18.81
CA LYS A 177 22.36 -3.06 -19.82
C LYS A 177 23.61 -2.41 -19.23
N LYS A 178 23.42 -1.56 -18.22
CA LYS A 178 24.51 -0.83 -17.55
C LYS A 178 25.02 -1.52 -16.29
N SER A 179 24.36 -2.61 -15.87
CA SER A 179 24.67 -3.40 -14.67
C SER A 179 24.89 -2.56 -13.41
N LYS A 180 24.09 -1.49 -13.22
CA LYS A 180 24.18 -0.60 -12.04
C LYS A 180 22.87 0.04 -11.67
N TRP A 181 22.81 0.47 -10.39
CA TRP A 181 21.71 1.25 -9.83
C TRP A 181 21.84 2.74 -10.17
N PHE A 182 20.69 3.35 -10.43
CA PHE A 182 20.55 4.80 -10.59
C PHE A 182 19.47 5.29 -9.66
N SER A 183 19.75 6.32 -8.88
CA SER A 183 18.74 7.07 -8.15
C SER A 183 17.86 7.82 -9.16
N LYS A 184 16.54 7.66 -9.06
CA LYS A 184 15.55 8.34 -9.90
C LYS A 184 14.80 9.42 -9.15
N LEU A 185 14.72 9.28 -7.85
CA LEU A 185 14.19 10.25 -6.91
C LEU A 185 14.81 9.99 -5.56
N LYS A 186 15.21 11.05 -4.85
CA LYS A 186 15.59 11.00 -3.44
C LYS A 186 15.04 12.23 -2.75
N ILE A 187 14.33 12.02 -1.64
CA ILE A 187 13.73 13.09 -0.85
C ILE A 187 14.48 13.17 0.47
N GLU A 188 15.30 14.22 0.65
CA GLU A 188 16.12 14.37 1.85
C GLU A 188 15.31 14.78 3.09
N LYS A 189 14.27 15.61 2.89
CA LYS A 189 13.37 16.07 3.96
C LYS A 189 11.93 15.74 3.56
N TYR A 190 11.48 14.55 3.94
CA TYR A 190 10.11 14.15 3.64
C TYR A 190 9.11 14.75 4.64
N ASN A 191 8.16 15.50 4.11
CA ASN A 191 7.02 16.01 4.89
C ASN A 191 5.79 15.13 4.64
N LYS A 192 5.39 14.36 5.65
CA LYS A 192 4.22 13.46 5.56
C LYS A 192 2.92 14.20 5.20
N ASN A 193 2.78 15.48 5.57
CA ASN A 193 1.58 16.25 5.27
C ASN A 193 1.40 16.58 3.78
N GLU A 194 2.46 16.51 2.97
CA GLU A 194 2.37 16.82 1.53
C GLU A 194 1.45 15.85 0.77
N MET A 195 1.45 14.57 1.14
CA MET A 195 0.54 13.61 0.48
C MET A 195 -0.92 13.89 0.82
N TYR A 196 -1.24 14.29 2.07
CA TYR A 196 -2.60 14.65 2.47
C TYR A 196 -3.09 15.93 1.79
N LYS A 197 -2.22 16.94 1.65
CA LYS A 197 -2.53 18.16 0.92
C LYS A 197 -2.86 17.84 -0.54
N LYS A 198 -2.01 17.05 -1.22
CA LYS A 198 -2.22 16.65 -2.62
C LYS A 198 -3.50 15.83 -2.79
N GLU A 199 -3.81 14.97 -1.84
CA GLU A 199 -5.04 14.19 -1.82
C GLU A 199 -6.27 15.12 -1.74
N LEU A 200 -6.26 16.10 -0.83
CA LEU A 200 -7.32 17.08 -0.68
C LEU A 200 -7.44 17.99 -1.91
N GLU A 201 -6.31 18.48 -2.45
CA GLU A 201 -6.28 19.26 -3.68
C GLU A 201 -6.86 18.48 -4.87
N HIS A 202 -6.58 17.18 -4.95
CA HIS A 202 -7.17 16.31 -5.97
C HIS A 202 -8.69 16.24 -5.83
N PHE A 203 -9.21 16.04 -4.62
CA PHE A 203 -10.64 16.02 -4.35
C PHE A 203 -11.31 17.31 -4.80
N PHE A 204 -10.77 18.48 -4.42
CA PHE A 204 -11.32 19.77 -4.84
C PHE A 204 -11.26 20.03 -6.35
N LYS A 205 -10.34 19.41 -7.08
CA LYS A 205 -10.30 19.50 -8.54
C LYS A 205 -11.35 18.63 -9.24
N CYS A 206 -11.93 17.67 -8.51
CA CYS A 206 -12.99 16.80 -9.03
C CYS A 206 -14.40 17.36 -8.80
N ILE A 207 -14.54 18.40 -7.95
CA ILE A 207 -15.77 19.15 -7.70
C ILE A 207 -15.88 20.28 -8.72
#